data_4d357e07163cf8c0a87857ab0503c175
#
_entry.id   4d357e07163cf8c0a87857ab0503c175
#
_cell.length_a   1.000
_cell.length_b   1.000
_cell.length_c   1.000
_cell.angle_alpha   90.00
_cell.angle_beta   90.00
_cell.angle_gamma   90.00
#
_symmetry.space_group_name_H-M   'P 1'
#
loop_
_entity.id
_entity.type
_entity.pdbx_description
1 polymer ?
#
loop_
_entity_poly.entity_id
_entity_poly.type
_entity_poly.pdbx_seq_one_letter_code
_entity_poly.pdbx_strand_id
1 'polypeptide(L)'
;MKALITGATSGIGMSMARKLGRRGWELILTGRNEAALEQLKSEIGGAETIVADLSKREDVFKVYEFAKDKDVDMLVNNAGYGIFGRFDKTDLDDELDMIGVNIIAVHILTKLFLRDFKERDRGIILNVASSAGFMTGPLLSSYYASKNYVVRLSLAIAEELRRDKSNVSITVLCPGPVDTNFNNRAGVSFSVKPITPDYAAEYALRKAFDRQLIAIPGFGVRAGVFASRFAPHKLLSAVVYGIQHSKKTADGTEKALTNEG
;
A
#
# COMPACT_ATOMS: atom_id res chain seq x y z
N MET A 1 -1.82 8.73 -21.51
CA MET A 1 -1.79 7.58 -20.58
C MET A 1 -2.69 7.86 -19.41
N LYS A 2 -3.36 6.84 -18.88
CA LYS A 2 -4.34 6.98 -17.79
C LYS A 2 -3.98 6.08 -16.59
N ALA A 3 -4.12 6.59 -15.37
CA ALA A 3 -3.85 5.82 -14.16
C ALA A 3 -5.05 5.83 -13.20
N LEU A 4 -5.39 4.65 -12.65
CA LEU A 4 -6.29 4.53 -11.50
C LEU A 4 -5.46 4.46 -10.21
N ILE A 5 -5.77 5.34 -9.24
CA ILE A 5 -5.07 5.41 -7.96
C ILE A 5 -6.05 5.22 -6.81
N THR A 6 -5.85 4.18 -6.01
CA THR A 6 -6.64 3.97 -4.80
C THR A 6 -6.02 4.66 -3.58
N GLY A 7 -6.85 5.15 -2.66
CA GLY A 7 -6.37 5.91 -1.50
C GLY A 7 -5.68 7.22 -1.88
N ALA A 8 -6.20 7.90 -2.92
CA ALA A 8 -5.60 9.09 -3.51
C ALA A 8 -5.69 10.34 -2.62
N THR A 9 -6.50 10.33 -1.55
CA THR A 9 -6.80 11.52 -0.73
C THR A 9 -5.72 11.89 0.30
N SER A 10 -4.65 11.10 0.43
CA SER A 10 -3.60 11.40 1.40
C SER A 10 -2.27 10.69 1.06
N GLY A 11 -1.21 11.11 1.73
CA GLY A 11 0.08 10.41 1.77
C GLY A 11 0.67 10.10 0.39
N ILE A 12 1.13 8.86 0.22
CA ILE A 12 1.82 8.41 -1.00
C ILE A 12 0.89 8.47 -2.22
N GLY A 13 -0.38 8.08 -2.08
CA GLY A 13 -1.36 8.10 -3.18
C GLY A 13 -1.61 9.50 -3.72
N MET A 14 -1.78 10.49 -2.84
CA MET A 14 -1.91 11.89 -3.22
C MET A 14 -0.65 12.42 -3.91
N SER A 15 0.53 12.09 -3.38
CA SER A 15 1.79 12.47 -4.01
C SER A 15 1.97 11.83 -5.39
N MET A 16 1.57 10.57 -5.58
CA MET A 16 1.58 9.91 -6.90
C MET A 16 0.61 10.58 -7.87
N ALA A 17 -0.60 10.92 -7.44
CA ALA A 17 -1.58 11.61 -8.26
C ALA A 17 -1.04 12.95 -8.77
N ARG A 18 -0.48 13.78 -7.87
CA ARG A 18 0.15 15.06 -8.24
C ARG A 18 1.28 14.89 -9.25
N LYS A 19 2.14 13.89 -9.05
CA LYS A 19 3.29 13.63 -9.94
C LYS A 19 2.86 13.11 -11.31
N LEU A 20 1.89 12.25 -11.38
CA LEU A 20 1.35 11.73 -12.64
C LEU A 20 0.59 12.83 -13.38
N GLY A 21 -0.22 13.65 -12.70
CA GLY A 21 -0.90 14.80 -13.29
C GLY A 21 0.08 15.79 -13.91
N ARG A 22 1.17 16.15 -13.19
CA ARG A 22 2.25 17.02 -13.75
C ARG A 22 2.97 16.43 -14.96
N ARG A 23 2.91 15.12 -15.14
CA ARG A 23 3.45 14.42 -16.32
C ARG A 23 2.44 14.26 -17.46
N GLY A 24 1.27 14.89 -17.34
CA GLY A 24 0.21 14.85 -18.34
C GLY A 24 -0.59 13.56 -18.40
N TRP A 25 -0.61 12.77 -17.31
CA TRP A 25 -1.47 11.60 -17.21
C TRP A 25 -2.90 12.00 -16.86
N GLU A 26 -3.85 11.38 -17.50
CA GLU A 26 -5.24 11.38 -17.06
C GLU A 26 -5.38 10.48 -15.84
N LEU A 27 -6.20 10.90 -14.86
CA LEU A 27 -6.28 10.18 -13.58
C LEU A 27 -7.72 9.79 -13.25
N ILE A 28 -7.86 8.60 -12.67
CA ILE A 28 -9.03 8.16 -11.95
C ILE A 28 -8.62 8.03 -10.48
N LEU A 29 -9.25 8.81 -9.61
CA LEU A 29 -8.90 8.89 -8.20
C LEU A 29 -10.01 8.31 -7.34
N THR A 30 -9.67 7.40 -6.43
CA THR A 30 -10.66 6.86 -5.49
C THR A 30 -10.21 6.97 -4.03
N GLY A 31 -11.18 7.19 -3.17
CA GLY A 31 -11.04 7.30 -1.73
C GLY A 31 -12.41 7.49 -1.08
N ARG A 32 -12.45 7.59 0.25
CA ARG A 32 -13.72 7.76 1.01
C ARG A 32 -14.13 9.21 1.22
N ASN A 33 -13.16 10.13 1.17
CA ASN A 33 -13.41 11.54 1.42
C ASN A 33 -13.63 12.28 0.09
N GLU A 34 -14.89 12.55 -0.21
CA GLU A 34 -15.33 13.22 -1.44
C GLU A 34 -14.73 14.63 -1.57
N ALA A 35 -14.76 15.43 -0.50
CA ALA A 35 -14.22 16.77 -0.52
C ALA A 35 -12.72 16.80 -0.84
N ALA A 36 -11.96 15.85 -0.28
CA ALA A 36 -10.53 15.73 -0.57
C ALA A 36 -10.26 15.23 -2.00
N LEU A 37 -11.14 14.38 -2.57
CA LEU A 37 -11.05 13.97 -3.97
C LEU A 37 -11.31 15.15 -4.91
N GLU A 38 -12.36 15.93 -4.68
CA GLU A 38 -12.69 17.10 -5.52
C GLU A 38 -11.63 18.22 -5.39
N GLN A 39 -11.07 18.41 -4.20
CA GLN A 39 -9.94 19.33 -4.03
C GLN A 39 -8.71 18.89 -4.86
N LEU A 40 -8.36 17.60 -4.78
CA LEU A 40 -7.22 17.05 -5.54
C LEU A 40 -7.47 17.08 -7.04
N LYS A 41 -8.68 16.78 -7.50
CA LYS A 41 -9.12 16.89 -8.88
C LYS A 41 -8.95 18.32 -9.41
N SER A 42 -9.40 19.30 -8.64
CA SER A 42 -9.27 20.72 -8.99
C SER A 42 -7.80 21.15 -9.07
N GLU A 43 -6.96 20.66 -8.17
CA GLU A 43 -5.52 20.95 -8.15
C GLU A 43 -4.80 20.37 -9.38
N ILE A 44 -5.17 19.16 -9.80
CA ILE A 44 -4.50 18.46 -10.91
C ILE A 44 -5.02 18.93 -12.28
N GLY A 45 -6.27 19.37 -12.36
CA GLY A 45 -6.85 19.91 -13.60
C GLY A 45 -7.20 18.85 -14.64
N GLY A 46 -7.92 17.78 -14.27
CA GLY A 46 -8.37 16.78 -15.24
C GLY A 46 -8.39 15.35 -14.73
N ALA A 47 -8.79 15.16 -13.48
CA ALA A 47 -9.03 13.83 -12.92
C ALA A 47 -10.53 13.50 -12.89
N GLU A 48 -10.86 12.24 -13.06
CA GLU A 48 -12.16 11.68 -12.68
C GLU A 48 -12.08 11.15 -11.25
N THR A 49 -13.17 11.24 -10.50
CA THR A 49 -13.24 10.79 -9.11
C THR A 49 -14.35 9.77 -8.92
N ILE A 50 -14.12 8.81 -8.05
CA ILE A 50 -15.15 7.88 -7.57
C ILE A 50 -14.98 7.67 -6.06
N VAL A 51 -16.03 8.01 -5.30
CA VAL A 51 -16.07 7.76 -3.85
C VAL A 51 -16.34 6.28 -3.63
N ALA A 52 -15.45 5.61 -2.89
CA ALA A 52 -15.59 4.20 -2.58
C ALA A 52 -14.95 3.85 -1.24
N ASP A 53 -15.60 2.97 -0.48
CA ASP A 53 -15.03 2.31 0.70
C ASP A 53 -14.51 0.92 0.31
N LEU A 54 -13.21 0.81 0.14
CA LEU A 54 -12.58 -0.43 -0.31
C LEU A 54 -12.55 -1.55 0.76
N SER A 55 -13.07 -1.33 1.98
CA SER A 55 -13.40 -2.42 2.89
C SER A 55 -14.61 -3.22 2.42
N LYS A 56 -15.48 -2.58 1.61
CA LYS A 56 -16.68 -3.17 1.02
C LYS A 56 -16.40 -3.72 -0.37
N ARG A 57 -16.60 -5.01 -0.51
CA ARG A 57 -16.33 -5.71 -1.77
C ARG A 57 -17.11 -5.13 -2.96
N GLU A 58 -18.34 -4.71 -2.73
CA GLU A 58 -19.22 -4.11 -3.74
C GLU A 58 -18.61 -2.82 -4.29
N ASP A 59 -18.03 -2.00 -3.41
CA ASP A 59 -17.38 -0.74 -3.83
C ASP A 59 -16.09 -0.99 -4.60
N VAL A 60 -15.37 -2.07 -4.31
CA VAL A 60 -14.20 -2.47 -5.11
C VAL A 60 -14.61 -2.80 -6.54
N PHE A 61 -15.71 -3.54 -6.73
CA PHE A 61 -16.24 -3.83 -8.07
C PHE A 61 -16.77 -2.56 -8.75
N LYS A 62 -17.43 -1.64 -8.03
CA LYS A 62 -17.83 -0.34 -8.60
C LYS A 62 -16.63 0.46 -9.14
N VAL A 63 -15.50 0.47 -8.42
CA VAL A 63 -14.28 1.13 -8.90
C VAL A 63 -13.76 0.49 -10.19
N TYR A 64 -13.75 -0.84 -10.26
CA TYR A 64 -13.35 -1.53 -11.49
C TYR A 64 -14.31 -1.24 -12.65
N GLU A 65 -15.62 -1.40 -12.46
CA GLU A 65 -16.65 -1.14 -13.48
C GLU A 65 -16.59 0.31 -13.98
N PHE A 66 -16.32 1.28 -13.09
CA PHE A 66 -16.14 2.68 -13.47
C PHE A 66 -14.92 2.91 -14.38
N ALA A 67 -13.88 2.09 -14.23
CA ALA A 67 -12.58 2.32 -14.87
C ALA A 67 -12.28 1.39 -16.06
N LYS A 68 -12.91 0.21 -16.16
CA LYS A 68 -12.54 -0.86 -17.13
C LYS A 68 -12.56 -0.42 -18.59
N ASP A 69 -13.53 0.40 -18.99
CA ASP A 69 -13.70 0.85 -20.37
C ASP A 69 -13.00 2.20 -20.67
N LYS A 70 -12.10 2.64 -19.79
CA LYS A 70 -11.42 3.95 -19.88
C LYS A 70 -9.94 3.87 -20.24
N ASP A 71 -9.51 2.78 -20.84
CA ASP A 71 -8.11 2.60 -21.30
C ASP A 71 -7.06 2.90 -20.21
N VAL A 72 -7.28 2.39 -18.98
CA VAL A 72 -6.32 2.55 -17.88
C VAL A 72 -5.00 1.85 -18.22
N ASP A 73 -3.90 2.59 -18.28
CA ASP A 73 -2.55 2.07 -18.53
C ASP A 73 -1.81 1.67 -17.24
N MET A 74 -2.22 2.25 -16.10
CA MET A 74 -1.58 1.97 -14.80
C MET A 74 -2.61 1.84 -13.68
N LEU A 75 -2.53 0.72 -12.94
CA LEU A 75 -3.23 0.53 -11.67
C LEU A 75 -2.27 0.79 -10.50
N VAL A 76 -2.65 1.70 -9.59
CA VAL A 76 -1.95 1.94 -8.33
C VAL A 76 -2.83 1.50 -7.15
N ASN A 77 -2.59 0.33 -6.62
CA ASN A 77 -3.17 -0.17 -5.38
C ASN A 77 -2.41 0.42 -4.19
N ASN A 78 -2.81 1.62 -3.75
CA ASN A 78 -2.15 2.33 -2.67
C ASN A 78 -2.97 2.38 -1.38
N ALA A 79 -4.29 2.27 -1.45
CA ALA A 79 -5.14 2.27 -0.24
C ALA A 79 -4.69 1.21 0.77
N GLY A 80 -4.62 1.60 2.03
CA GLY A 80 -4.24 0.70 3.11
C GLY A 80 -3.98 1.42 4.42
N TYR A 81 -4.12 0.70 5.52
CA TYR A 81 -3.84 1.20 6.87
C TYR A 81 -3.42 0.05 7.79
N GLY A 82 -3.03 0.37 9.02
CA GLY A 82 -2.67 -0.60 10.04
C GLY A 82 -3.42 -0.33 11.33
N ILE A 83 -3.53 -1.37 12.16
CA ILE A 83 -4.12 -1.32 13.50
C ILE A 83 -3.03 -1.80 14.46
N PHE A 84 -2.72 -0.97 15.46
CA PHE A 84 -1.73 -1.27 16.48
C PHE A 84 -2.41 -1.78 17.74
N GLY A 85 -1.89 -2.87 18.28
CA GLY A 85 -2.38 -3.47 19.52
C GLY A 85 -2.00 -4.95 19.61
N ARG A 86 -2.19 -5.54 20.78
CA ARG A 86 -2.13 -6.99 20.93
C ARG A 86 -3.27 -7.62 20.15
N PHE A 87 -3.00 -8.71 19.46
CA PHE A 87 -3.98 -9.40 18.61
C PHE A 87 -5.26 -9.83 19.36
N ASP A 88 -5.13 -10.16 20.64
CA ASP A 88 -6.25 -10.53 21.51
C ASP A 88 -7.02 -9.32 22.10
N LYS A 89 -6.62 -8.07 21.75
CA LYS A 89 -7.19 -6.83 22.28
C LYS A 89 -7.67 -5.86 21.20
N THR A 90 -7.27 -6.07 19.95
CA THR A 90 -7.76 -5.26 18.82
C THR A 90 -9.19 -5.66 18.47
N ASP A 91 -9.97 -4.71 17.95
CA ASP A 91 -11.34 -4.96 17.51
C ASP A 91 -11.35 -5.82 16.24
N LEU A 92 -12.21 -6.83 16.21
CA LEU A 92 -12.30 -7.78 15.11
C LEU A 92 -12.84 -7.12 13.83
N ASP A 93 -13.85 -6.28 13.94
CA ASP A 93 -14.49 -5.65 12.77
C ASP A 93 -13.52 -4.65 12.13
N ASP A 94 -12.78 -3.89 12.93
CA ASP A 94 -11.71 -3.01 12.43
C ASP A 94 -10.61 -3.81 11.68
N GLU A 95 -10.23 -4.99 12.19
CA GLU A 95 -9.25 -5.86 11.52
C GLU A 95 -9.79 -6.44 10.22
N LEU A 96 -11.06 -6.86 10.19
CA LEU A 96 -11.71 -7.36 8.97
C LEU A 96 -11.83 -6.26 7.91
N ASP A 97 -12.17 -5.04 8.29
CA ASP A 97 -12.16 -3.88 7.41
C ASP A 97 -10.75 -3.61 6.85
N MET A 98 -9.73 -3.66 7.69
CA MET A 98 -8.34 -3.52 7.25
C MET A 98 -7.94 -4.63 6.26
N ILE A 99 -8.32 -5.88 6.51
CA ILE A 99 -8.10 -7.01 5.60
C ILE A 99 -8.84 -6.78 4.28
N GLY A 100 -10.06 -6.28 4.35
CA GLY A 100 -10.85 -5.87 3.18
C GLY A 100 -10.08 -4.92 2.28
N VAL A 101 -9.55 -3.83 2.86
CA VAL A 101 -8.79 -2.82 2.11
C VAL A 101 -7.40 -3.34 1.69
N ASN A 102 -6.63 -3.92 2.61
CA ASN A 102 -5.22 -4.24 2.36
C ASN A 102 -5.02 -5.49 1.51
N ILE A 103 -5.98 -6.44 1.52
CA ILE A 103 -5.88 -7.73 0.84
C ILE A 103 -6.95 -7.87 -0.23
N ILE A 104 -8.24 -7.83 0.15
CA ILE A 104 -9.33 -8.19 -0.77
C ILE A 104 -9.43 -7.20 -1.93
N ALA A 105 -9.39 -5.90 -1.64
CA ALA A 105 -9.43 -4.87 -2.68
C ALA A 105 -8.21 -4.96 -3.61
N VAL A 106 -7.00 -5.10 -3.05
CA VAL A 106 -5.78 -5.26 -3.84
C VAL A 106 -5.85 -6.51 -4.71
N HIS A 107 -6.33 -7.64 -4.16
CA HIS A 107 -6.48 -8.90 -4.91
C HIS A 107 -7.45 -8.75 -6.09
N ILE A 108 -8.66 -8.22 -5.84
CA ILE A 108 -9.70 -8.05 -6.85
C ILE A 108 -9.20 -7.14 -7.98
N LEU A 109 -8.75 -5.91 -7.63
CA LEU A 109 -8.32 -4.95 -8.64
C LEU A 109 -7.10 -5.45 -9.42
N THR A 110 -6.10 -6.04 -8.73
CA THR A 110 -4.95 -6.66 -9.40
C THR A 110 -5.40 -7.75 -10.38
N LYS A 111 -6.32 -8.64 -9.97
CA LYS A 111 -6.79 -9.75 -10.81
C LYS A 111 -7.53 -9.27 -12.06
N LEU A 112 -8.44 -8.31 -11.89
CA LEU A 112 -9.27 -7.81 -12.98
C LEU A 112 -8.43 -6.99 -13.97
N PHE A 113 -7.68 -5.99 -13.50
CA PHE A 113 -6.82 -5.20 -14.38
C PHE A 113 -5.68 -6.01 -15.01
N LEU A 114 -5.17 -7.06 -14.34
CA LEU A 114 -4.19 -7.95 -14.95
C LEU A 114 -4.77 -8.67 -16.17
N ARG A 115 -6.04 -9.09 -16.14
CA ARG A 115 -6.71 -9.69 -17.29
C ARG A 115 -6.82 -8.70 -18.44
N ASP A 116 -7.35 -7.49 -18.17
CA ASP A 116 -7.49 -6.45 -19.19
C ASP A 116 -6.13 -6.04 -19.79
N PHE A 117 -5.11 -5.94 -18.95
CA PHE A 117 -3.74 -5.61 -19.39
C PHE A 117 -3.11 -6.72 -20.21
N LYS A 118 -3.37 -8.00 -19.88
CA LYS A 118 -2.88 -9.14 -20.66
C LYS A 118 -3.56 -9.25 -22.02
N GLU A 119 -4.86 -8.96 -22.13
CA GLU A 119 -5.59 -8.97 -23.40
C GLU A 119 -5.01 -8.00 -24.43
N ARG A 120 -4.53 -6.83 -23.99
CA ARG A 120 -3.90 -5.82 -24.84
C ARG A 120 -2.37 -5.82 -24.75
N ASP A 121 -1.79 -6.77 -24.02
CA ASP A 121 -0.36 -6.96 -23.74
C ASP A 121 0.38 -5.67 -23.35
N ARG A 122 -0.28 -4.80 -22.60
CA ARG A 122 0.30 -3.57 -22.04
C ARG A 122 -0.39 -3.17 -20.74
N GLY A 123 0.40 -2.69 -19.79
CA GLY A 123 -0.11 -2.15 -18.52
C GLY A 123 0.92 -2.24 -17.41
N ILE A 124 0.73 -1.41 -16.39
CA ILE A 124 1.58 -1.34 -15.21
C ILE A 124 0.71 -1.53 -13.97
N ILE A 125 1.07 -2.47 -13.11
CA ILE A 125 0.47 -2.62 -11.79
C ILE A 125 1.50 -2.18 -10.73
N LEU A 126 1.14 -1.21 -9.89
CA LEU A 126 1.93 -0.78 -8.75
C LEU A 126 1.18 -1.08 -7.46
N ASN A 127 1.62 -2.08 -6.72
CA ASN A 127 1.06 -2.44 -5.43
C ASN A 127 1.87 -1.80 -4.30
N VAL A 128 1.22 -1.06 -3.40
CA VAL A 128 1.87 -0.46 -2.24
C VAL A 128 1.76 -1.40 -1.05
N ALA A 129 2.88 -2.07 -0.77
CA ALA A 129 3.06 -2.91 0.40
C ALA A 129 3.76 -2.13 1.55
N SER A 130 4.81 -2.70 2.12
CA SER A 130 5.66 -2.13 3.18
C SER A 130 6.90 -3.01 3.34
N SER A 131 7.96 -2.51 3.98
CA SER A 131 9.04 -3.35 4.52
C SER A 131 8.52 -4.40 5.51
N ALA A 132 7.39 -4.15 6.16
CA ALA A 132 6.64 -5.10 6.97
C ALA A 132 6.26 -6.38 6.20
N GLY A 133 6.15 -6.32 4.88
CA GLY A 133 5.83 -7.46 4.02
C GLY A 133 6.93 -8.54 3.92
N PHE A 134 8.05 -8.38 4.62
CA PHE A 134 9.14 -9.35 4.63
C PHE A 134 9.39 -10.02 5.99
N MET A 135 8.63 -9.67 7.01
CA MET A 135 8.86 -10.15 8.36
C MET A 135 7.54 -10.31 9.14
N THR A 136 7.63 -10.89 10.34
CA THR A 136 6.53 -10.93 11.31
C THR A 136 6.46 -9.64 12.10
N GLY A 137 5.28 -9.20 12.53
CA GLY A 137 5.11 -7.95 13.25
C GLY A 137 4.20 -8.05 14.47
N PRO A 138 4.69 -8.52 15.63
CA PRO A 138 3.92 -8.45 16.86
C PRO A 138 3.42 -7.02 17.12
N LEU A 139 2.26 -6.86 17.73
CA LEU A 139 1.53 -5.60 17.95
C LEU A 139 0.99 -4.91 16.66
N LEU A 140 1.27 -5.45 15.49
CA LEU A 140 0.74 -5.08 14.19
C LEU A 140 0.51 -6.35 13.35
N SER A 141 0.07 -7.44 13.97
CA SER A 141 0.09 -8.78 13.39
C SER A 141 -0.65 -8.86 12.06
N SER A 142 -1.90 -8.43 12.03
CA SER A 142 -2.76 -8.46 10.84
C SER A 142 -2.23 -7.54 9.74
N TYR A 143 -1.68 -6.37 10.11
CA TYR A 143 -1.06 -5.46 9.14
C TYR A 143 0.16 -6.09 8.46
N TYR A 144 1.12 -6.65 9.23
CA TYR A 144 2.30 -7.31 8.66
C TYR A 144 1.90 -8.49 7.79
N ALA A 145 0.95 -9.30 8.23
CA ALA A 145 0.42 -10.41 7.44
C ALA A 145 -0.20 -9.92 6.12
N SER A 146 -0.99 -8.85 6.14
CA SER A 146 -1.58 -8.26 4.95
C SER A 146 -0.53 -7.75 3.94
N LYS A 147 0.54 -7.13 4.43
CA LYS A 147 1.62 -6.64 3.57
C LYS A 147 2.52 -7.77 3.05
N ASN A 148 2.70 -8.87 3.81
CA ASN A 148 3.30 -10.11 3.30
C ASN A 148 2.47 -10.69 2.15
N TYR A 149 1.15 -10.74 2.29
CA TYR A 149 0.26 -11.21 1.21
C TYR A 149 0.51 -10.44 -0.09
N VAL A 150 0.48 -9.10 -0.04
CA VAL A 150 0.67 -8.24 -1.22
C VAL A 150 2.04 -8.45 -1.87
N VAL A 151 3.11 -8.56 -1.05
CA VAL A 151 4.46 -8.85 -1.57
C VAL A 151 4.48 -10.19 -2.27
N ARG A 152 4.02 -11.27 -1.63
CA ARG A 152 4.08 -12.63 -2.22
C ARG A 152 3.22 -12.76 -3.47
N LEU A 153 2.02 -12.20 -3.45
CA LEU A 153 1.15 -12.16 -4.63
C LEU A 153 1.84 -11.46 -5.81
N SER A 154 2.42 -10.28 -5.57
CA SER A 154 3.10 -9.52 -6.62
C SER A 154 4.30 -10.26 -7.20
N LEU A 155 5.10 -10.94 -6.36
CA LEU A 155 6.25 -11.73 -6.79
C LEU A 155 5.82 -12.93 -7.66
N ALA A 156 4.75 -13.62 -7.28
CA ALA A 156 4.23 -14.77 -8.02
C ALA A 156 3.72 -14.34 -9.40
N ILE A 157 2.89 -13.28 -9.46
CA ILE A 157 2.37 -12.74 -10.73
C ILE A 157 3.51 -12.29 -11.65
N ALA A 158 4.55 -11.66 -11.11
CA ALA A 158 5.70 -11.24 -11.92
C ALA A 158 6.41 -12.41 -12.60
N GLU A 159 6.53 -13.56 -11.93
CA GLU A 159 7.12 -14.76 -12.54
C GLU A 159 6.22 -15.36 -13.61
N GLU A 160 4.89 -15.35 -13.41
CA GLU A 160 3.92 -15.76 -14.43
C GLU A 160 4.04 -14.88 -15.67
N LEU A 161 4.03 -13.56 -15.52
CA LEU A 161 4.21 -12.59 -16.61
C LEU A 161 5.53 -12.78 -17.36
N ARG A 162 6.62 -13.04 -16.63
CA ARG A 162 7.93 -13.30 -17.20
C ARG A 162 7.93 -14.57 -18.08
N ARG A 163 7.28 -15.64 -17.61
CA ARG A 163 7.14 -16.89 -18.38
C ARG A 163 6.30 -16.72 -19.62
N ASP A 164 5.23 -15.94 -19.52
CA ASP A 164 4.36 -15.61 -20.65
C ASP A 164 5.01 -14.62 -21.64
N LYS A 165 6.20 -14.08 -21.33
CA LYS A 165 6.87 -13.00 -22.09
C LYS A 165 5.97 -11.79 -22.31
N SER A 166 5.08 -11.50 -21.35
CA SER A 166 4.13 -10.41 -21.41
C SER A 166 4.80 -9.03 -21.27
N ASN A 167 4.26 -8.05 -22.00
CA ASN A 167 4.63 -6.65 -21.86
C ASN A 167 3.97 -5.97 -20.64
N VAL A 168 3.10 -6.65 -19.90
CA VAL A 168 2.58 -6.18 -18.62
C VAL A 168 3.66 -6.24 -17.56
N SER A 169 3.71 -5.25 -16.67
CA SER A 169 4.65 -5.24 -15.55
C SER A 169 3.94 -5.05 -14.21
N ILE A 170 4.52 -5.64 -13.18
CA ILE A 170 4.08 -5.44 -11.79
C ILE A 170 5.26 -4.99 -10.93
N THR A 171 5.03 -3.96 -10.12
CA THR A 171 5.98 -3.43 -9.15
C THR A 171 5.34 -3.46 -7.77
N VAL A 172 6.08 -3.87 -6.75
CA VAL A 172 5.65 -3.77 -5.36
C VAL A 172 6.53 -2.76 -4.62
N LEU A 173 5.91 -1.67 -4.15
CA LEU A 173 6.56 -0.67 -3.31
C LEU A 173 6.57 -1.16 -1.86
N CYS A 174 7.74 -1.23 -1.26
CA CYS A 174 7.94 -1.70 0.12
C CYS A 174 8.69 -0.64 0.95
N PRO A 175 8.07 0.49 1.29
CA PRO A 175 8.72 1.54 2.06
C PRO A 175 8.91 1.12 3.52
N GLY A 176 9.90 1.71 4.18
CA GLY A 176 9.94 1.83 5.63
C GLY A 176 8.93 2.87 6.11
N PRO A 177 9.12 3.47 7.30
CA PRO A 177 8.27 4.55 7.79
C PRO A 177 8.19 5.72 6.81
N VAL A 178 6.96 6.17 6.52
CA VAL A 178 6.67 7.35 5.68
C VAL A 178 5.86 8.33 6.51
N ASP A 179 6.19 9.61 6.42
CA ASP A 179 5.49 10.68 7.12
C ASP A 179 4.11 10.92 6.50
N THR A 180 3.12 10.22 6.99
CA THR A 180 1.74 10.25 6.51
C THR A 180 0.77 10.14 7.68
N ASN A 181 -0.50 10.38 7.45
CA ASN A 181 -1.58 10.13 8.43
C ASN A 181 -1.71 8.66 8.86
N PHE A 182 -0.92 7.75 8.26
CA PHE A 182 -0.85 6.34 8.68
C PHE A 182 -0.48 6.22 10.17
N ASN A 183 0.47 7.04 10.63
CA ASN A 183 0.95 7.03 12.02
C ASN A 183 -0.17 7.40 13.00
N ASN A 184 -0.93 8.45 12.67
CA ASN A 184 -2.06 8.90 13.47
C ASN A 184 -3.18 7.85 13.50
N ARG A 185 -3.44 7.19 12.39
CA ARG A 185 -4.49 6.18 12.26
C ARG A 185 -4.10 4.86 12.92
N ALA A 186 -2.82 4.48 12.85
CA ALA A 186 -2.29 3.31 13.54
C ALA A 186 -1.98 3.57 15.03
N GLY A 187 -2.07 4.84 15.49
CA GLY A 187 -1.78 5.21 16.88
C GLY A 187 -0.31 5.05 17.27
N VAL A 188 0.65 5.19 16.32
CA VAL A 188 2.07 4.90 16.56
C VAL A 188 2.98 6.06 16.14
N SER A 189 4.04 6.28 16.91
CA SER A 189 5.19 7.11 16.54
C SER A 189 6.38 6.23 16.17
N PHE A 190 7.12 6.58 15.11
CA PHE A 190 8.30 5.82 14.67
C PHE A 190 9.58 6.38 15.29
N SER A 191 10.44 5.50 15.81
CA SER A 191 11.78 5.85 16.28
C SER A 191 12.79 6.08 15.14
N VAL A 192 12.45 5.67 13.91
CA VAL A 192 13.28 5.89 12.70
C VAL A 192 12.74 7.08 11.94
N LYS A 193 13.62 7.99 11.51
CA LYS A 193 13.22 9.17 10.72
C LYS A 193 12.47 8.73 9.46
N PRO A 194 11.19 9.12 9.31
CA PRO A 194 10.40 8.73 8.17
C PRO A 194 10.88 9.45 6.90
N ILE A 195 10.68 8.80 5.75
CA ILE A 195 10.82 9.46 4.45
C ILE A 195 9.55 10.25 4.12
N THR A 196 9.66 11.25 3.25
CA THR A 196 8.48 12.00 2.80
C THR A 196 7.63 11.19 1.84
N PRO A 197 6.29 11.40 1.82
CA PRO A 197 5.40 10.79 0.83
C PRO A 197 5.83 11.09 -0.61
N ASP A 198 6.32 12.29 -0.83
CA ASP A 198 6.77 12.76 -2.14
C ASP A 198 7.98 11.99 -2.66
N TYR A 199 8.96 11.73 -1.78
CA TYR A 199 10.12 10.89 -2.13
C TYR A 199 9.69 9.43 -2.37
N ALA A 200 8.81 8.88 -1.53
CA ALA A 200 8.32 7.51 -1.70
C ALA A 200 7.55 7.35 -3.02
N ALA A 201 6.70 8.31 -3.37
CA ALA A 201 5.94 8.34 -4.62
C ALA A 201 6.85 8.43 -5.85
N GLU A 202 7.82 9.36 -5.86
CA GLU A 202 8.77 9.50 -6.96
C GLU A 202 9.60 8.24 -7.17
N TYR A 203 10.11 7.66 -6.07
CA TYR A 203 10.88 6.43 -6.12
C TYR A 203 10.06 5.27 -6.69
N ALA A 204 8.80 5.13 -6.24
CA ALA A 204 7.90 4.07 -6.68
C ALA A 204 7.56 4.20 -8.17
N LEU A 205 7.16 5.39 -8.63
CA LEU A 205 6.81 5.63 -10.03
C LEU A 205 8.01 5.37 -10.95
N ARG A 206 9.20 5.87 -10.60
CA ARG A 206 10.41 5.59 -11.37
C ARG A 206 10.65 4.08 -11.48
N LYS A 207 10.58 3.33 -10.34
CA LYS A 207 10.77 1.88 -10.34
C LYS A 207 9.71 1.13 -11.15
N ALA A 208 8.46 1.60 -11.13
CA ALA A 208 7.39 1.04 -11.94
C ALA A 208 7.63 1.26 -13.44
N PHE A 209 8.05 2.47 -13.84
CA PHE A 209 8.38 2.77 -15.24
C PHE A 209 9.63 2.02 -15.72
N ASP A 210 10.62 1.81 -14.83
CA ASP A 210 11.80 0.97 -15.08
C ASP A 210 11.50 -0.55 -15.00
N ARG A 211 10.22 -0.94 -14.81
CA ARG A 211 9.74 -2.34 -14.69
C ARG A 211 10.47 -3.13 -13.60
N GLN A 212 10.89 -2.45 -12.53
CA GLN A 212 11.54 -3.10 -11.40
C GLN A 212 10.51 -3.76 -10.49
N LEU A 213 10.67 -5.05 -10.22
CA LEU A 213 9.71 -5.84 -9.44
C LEU A 213 9.56 -5.33 -7.99
N ILE A 214 10.68 -5.04 -7.31
CA ILE A 214 10.68 -4.62 -5.91
C ILE A 214 11.27 -3.21 -5.79
N ALA A 215 10.51 -2.31 -5.17
CA ALA A 215 10.90 -0.94 -4.89
C ALA A 215 11.01 -0.72 -3.36
N ILE A 216 12.22 -0.68 -2.81
CA ILE A 216 12.49 -0.41 -1.38
C ILE A 216 13.27 0.91 -1.29
N PRO A 217 12.61 2.04 -0.94
CA PRO A 217 13.30 3.32 -0.75
C PRO A 217 14.13 3.29 0.54
N GLY A 218 15.33 3.87 0.48
CA GLY A 218 16.27 3.96 1.60
C GLY A 218 17.19 2.73 1.74
N PHE A 219 18.51 3.03 1.84
CA PHE A 219 19.52 1.98 1.93
C PHE A 219 19.39 1.15 3.21
N GLY A 220 19.17 1.78 4.37
CA GLY A 220 19.02 1.08 5.65
C GLY A 220 17.83 0.12 5.68
N VAL A 221 16.67 0.54 5.13
CA VAL A 221 15.48 -0.32 5.03
C VAL A 221 15.78 -1.52 4.14
N ARG A 222 16.45 -1.30 2.99
CA ARG A 222 16.83 -2.38 2.07
C ARG A 222 17.79 -3.37 2.70
N ALA A 223 18.80 -2.89 3.44
CA ALA A 223 19.74 -3.73 4.17
C ALA A 223 19.01 -4.54 5.26
N GLY A 224 18.11 -3.93 6.03
CA GLY A 224 17.29 -4.62 7.04
C GLY A 224 16.39 -5.70 6.45
N VAL A 225 15.71 -5.42 5.34
CA VAL A 225 14.91 -6.42 4.61
C VAL A 225 15.78 -7.56 4.07
N PHE A 226 16.98 -7.27 3.60
CA PHE A 226 17.89 -8.32 3.15
C PHE A 226 18.35 -9.19 4.32
N ALA A 227 18.76 -8.58 5.43
CA ALA A 227 19.22 -9.30 6.63
C ALA A 227 18.11 -10.15 7.27
N SER A 228 16.85 -9.70 7.23
CA SER A 228 15.71 -10.44 7.79
C SER A 228 15.49 -11.82 7.15
N ARG A 229 16.00 -12.05 5.93
CA ARG A 229 15.90 -13.35 5.23
C ARG A 229 16.74 -14.45 5.89
N PHE A 230 17.77 -14.08 6.62
CA PHE A 230 18.71 -15.01 7.27
C PHE A 230 18.44 -15.15 8.77
N ALA A 231 17.60 -14.32 9.34
CA ALA A 231 17.29 -14.36 10.76
C ALA A 231 16.30 -15.48 11.09
N PRO A 232 16.54 -16.29 12.13
CA PRO A 232 15.54 -17.23 12.63
C PRO A 232 14.25 -16.50 13.04
N HIS A 233 13.10 -17.09 12.74
CA HIS A 233 11.80 -16.44 12.97
C HIS A 233 11.60 -15.95 14.41
N LYS A 234 12.01 -16.75 15.43
CA LYS A 234 11.91 -16.36 16.84
C LYS A 234 12.71 -15.10 17.15
N LEU A 235 13.96 -15.03 16.67
CA LEU A 235 14.83 -13.88 16.87
C LEU A 235 14.27 -12.63 16.17
N LEU A 236 13.86 -12.78 14.90
CA LEU A 236 13.28 -11.70 14.12
C LEU A 236 12.01 -11.15 14.80
N SER A 237 11.11 -12.04 15.26
CA SER A 237 9.89 -11.64 15.97
C SER A 237 10.20 -10.90 17.27
N ALA A 238 11.19 -11.35 18.05
CA ALA A 238 11.61 -10.67 19.29
C ALA A 238 12.18 -9.27 19.02
N VAL A 239 13.01 -9.13 17.99
CA VAL A 239 13.58 -7.82 17.60
C VAL A 239 12.48 -6.88 17.13
N VAL A 240 11.57 -7.34 16.27
CA VAL A 240 10.45 -6.53 15.79
C VAL A 240 9.50 -6.18 16.93
N TYR A 241 9.24 -7.10 17.88
CA TYR A 241 8.46 -6.78 19.07
C TYR A 241 9.10 -5.63 19.87
N GLY A 242 10.40 -5.69 20.15
CA GLY A 242 11.12 -4.61 20.85
C GLY A 242 11.01 -3.26 20.13
N ILE A 243 11.14 -3.25 18.79
CA ILE A 243 10.97 -2.03 17.99
C ILE A 243 9.53 -1.50 18.05
N GLN A 244 8.53 -2.36 18.02
CA GLN A 244 7.12 -1.95 18.07
C GLN A 244 6.72 -1.50 19.49
N HIS A 245 7.19 -2.21 20.53
CA HIS A 245 6.90 -1.91 21.92
C HIS A 245 7.51 -0.59 22.40
N SER A 246 8.66 -0.19 21.84
CA SER A 246 9.28 1.11 22.12
C SER A 246 8.57 2.30 21.48
N LYS A 247 7.58 2.05 20.61
CA LYS A 247 6.74 3.09 20.05
C LYS A 247 5.73 3.52 21.11
N LYS A 248 5.89 4.73 21.63
CA LYS A 248 4.90 5.35 22.50
C LYS A 248 3.62 5.60 21.70
N THR A 249 2.47 5.39 22.31
CA THR A 249 1.21 5.91 21.80
C THR A 249 1.33 7.41 21.59
N ALA A 250 0.72 7.96 20.54
CA ALA A 250 0.90 9.36 20.15
C ALA A 250 0.48 10.38 21.24
N ASP A 251 -0.30 9.95 22.22
CA ASP A 251 -0.77 10.72 23.37
C ASP A 251 -0.02 10.43 24.69
N GLY A 252 1.08 9.68 24.63
CA GLY A 252 1.93 9.41 25.80
C GLY A 252 1.31 8.48 26.85
N THR A 253 0.14 7.89 26.59
CA THR A 253 -0.49 6.97 27.52
C THR A 253 -0.05 5.52 27.26
N GLU A 254 0.54 4.88 28.26
CA GLU A 254 0.93 3.46 28.30
C GLU A 254 -0.29 2.48 28.31
N LYS A 255 -1.43 2.88 27.76
CA LYS A 255 -2.72 2.20 27.98
C LYS A 255 -2.91 0.85 27.32
N ALA A 256 -1.98 0.31 26.55
CA ALA A 256 -2.20 -0.95 25.84
C ALA A 256 -1.35 -2.14 26.34
N LEU A 257 -0.51 -1.98 27.33
CA LEU A 257 0.49 -3.01 27.70
C LEU A 257 0.56 -3.35 29.20
N THR A 258 -0.24 -2.72 30.05
CA THR A 258 -0.29 -3.13 31.44
C THR A 258 -1.11 -4.42 31.59
N ASN A 259 -0.42 -5.48 31.99
CA ASN A 259 -1.03 -6.65 32.61
C ASN A 259 -1.84 -6.17 33.82
N GLU A 260 -3.14 -6.20 33.74
CA GLU A 260 -3.95 -6.35 34.95
C GLU A 260 -4.42 -7.79 35.01
N GLY A 261 -3.89 -8.47 36.04
CA GLY A 261 -4.39 -9.61 36.78
C GLY A 261 -4.78 -10.88 36.06
#